data_5df5a1fa326c6b768ad5588ccad7c67a
#
_entry.id   5df5a1fa326c6b768ad5588ccad7c67a
#
_cell.length_a   1.000
_cell.length_b   1.000
_cell.length_c   1.000
_cell.angle_alpha   90.00
_cell.angle_beta   90.00
_cell.angle_gamma   90.00
#
_symmetry.space_group_name_H-M   'P 1'
#
loop_
_entity.id
_entity.type
_entity.pdbx_description
1 polymer ?
#
loop_
_entity_poly.entity_id
_entity_poly.type
_entity_poly.pdbx_seq_one_letter_code
_entity_poly.pdbx_strand_id
1 'polypeptide(L)'
;MLCAAALAVFPPQAEACTRAVYLGPDGMTVTGRTMDWREDPLTNLYIFPRGVVRRGANTDKTVFWTSKYGSLSAAGYDIGITDGMNEAGLVANLLFLPESVYERPGDTRPVMGLSVWTQYVLDNFATVDEAVAELSKEKFRIDAPDLPNGVQSRRHLAISDPSGDSAIFE
;
A
#
# COMPACT_ATOMS: atom_id res chain seq x y z
N MET A 1 34.86 45.78 4.75
CA MET A 1 34.62 44.38 5.10
C MET A 1 33.24 44.01 4.59
N LEU A 2 33.12 43.27 3.50
CA LEU A 2 31.83 42.73 3.01
C LEU A 2 31.62 41.37 3.69
N CYS A 3 30.59 41.29 4.53
CA CYS A 3 30.12 39.99 5.04
C CYS A 3 29.22 39.32 3.94
N ALA A 4 29.74 38.29 3.32
CA ALA A 4 28.95 37.45 2.44
C ALA A 4 28.09 36.51 3.31
N ALA A 5 26.78 36.74 3.37
CA ALA A 5 25.83 35.81 3.96
C ALA A 5 25.63 34.63 3.00
N ALA A 6 26.15 33.46 3.36
CA ALA A 6 25.88 32.22 2.66
C ALA A 6 24.43 31.80 2.96
N LEU A 7 23.54 31.98 2.00
CA LEU A 7 22.20 31.36 2.05
C LEU A 7 22.38 29.85 1.91
N ALA A 8 22.21 29.11 3.03
CA ALA A 8 22.08 27.66 2.98
C ALA A 8 20.75 27.30 2.32
N VAL A 9 20.79 26.92 1.05
CA VAL A 9 19.65 26.31 0.36
C VAL A 9 19.53 24.89 0.86
N PHE A 10 18.62 24.65 1.80
CA PHE A 10 18.24 23.28 2.16
C PHE A 10 17.47 22.70 0.96
N PRO A 11 17.88 21.54 0.42
CA PRO A 11 17.05 20.87 -0.57
C PRO A 11 15.68 20.57 0.08
N PRO A 12 14.57 20.66 -0.68
CA PRO A 12 13.29 20.21 -0.19
C PRO A 12 13.45 18.75 0.26
N GLN A 13 13.03 18.44 1.48
CA GLN A 13 12.98 17.05 1.94
C GLN A 13 12.06 16.30 0.97
N ALA A 14 12.62 15.30 0.30
CA ALA A 14 11.83 14.41 -0.53
C ALA A 14 10.90 13.62 0.40
N GLU A 15 9.61 13.92 0.37
CA GLU A 15 8.57 13.09 0.99
C GLU A 15 8.33 11.88 0.07
N ALA A 16 9.27 10.94 0.07
CA ALA A 16 9.20 9.75 -0.77
C ALA A 16 9.64 8.53 0.03
N CYS A 17 8.74 7.55 0.11
CA CYS A 17 9.04 6.25 0.70
C CYS A 17 10.01 5.47 -0.20
N THR A 18 10.95 4.74 0.39
CA THR A 18 11.84 3.82 -0.31
C THR A 18 11.43 2.39 -0.03
N ARG A 19 11.48 1.53 -1.04
CA ARG A 19 11.27 0.08 -0.92
C ARG A 19 12.38 -0.67 -1.64
N ALA A 20 12.85 -1.76 -1.02
CA ALA A 20 13.85 -2.64 -1.61
C ALA A 20 13.46 -4.11 -1.36
N VAL A 21 13.72 -4.96 -2.35
CA VAL A 21 13.66 -6.42 -2.22
C VAL A 21 15.09 -6.94 -2.32
N TYR A 22 15.54 -7.60 -1.27
CA TYR A 22 16.85 -8.24 -1.21
C TYR A 22 16.70 -9.75 -1.42
N LEU A 23 17.42 -10.25 -2.41
CA LEU A 23 17.53 -11.69 -2.69
C LEU A 23 18.82 -12.19 -2.06
N GLY A 24 18.67 -12.87 -0.94
CA GLY A 24 19.78 -13.44 -0.19
C GLY A 24 20.14 -14.86 -0.63
N PRO A 25 21.17 -15.46 0.01
CA PRO A 25 21.51 -16.86 -0.21
C PRO A 25 20.38 -17.80 0.24
N ASP A 26 20.41 -19.03 -0.24
CA ASP A 26 19.48 -20.12 0.13
C ASP A 26 17.99 -19.80 -0.11
N GLY A 27 17.69 -18.93 -1.08
CA GLY A 27 16.32 -18.55 -1.43
C GLY A 27 15.66 -17.60 -0.43
N MET A 28 16.44 -16.95 0.43
CA MET A 28 15.93 -15.93 1.34
C MET A 28 15.52 -14.67 0.58
N THR A 29 14.28 -14.23 0.74
CA THR A 29 13.79 -12.96 0.21
C THR A 29 13.40 -12.05 1.37
N VAL A 30 13.95 -10.82 1.39
CA VAL A 30 13.65 -9.82 2.41
C VAL A 30 13.14 -8.56 1.73
N THR A 31 11.96 -8.10 2.13
CA THR A 31 11.42 -6.81 1.71
C THR A 31 11.56 -5.82 2.85
N GLY A 32 12.24 -4.70 2.58
CA GLY A 32 12.37 -3.57 3.50
C GLY A 32 11.78 -2.31 2.89
N ARG A 33 11.21 -1.44 3.73
CA ARG A 33 10.73 -0.12 3.29
C ARG A 33 10.91 0.93 4.37
N THR A 34 11.08 2.19 3.96
CA THR A 34 11.00 3.35 4.85
C THR A 34 9.63 4.02 4.68
N MET A 35 9.06 4.51 5.78
CA MET A 35 7.87 5.36 5.74
C MET A 35 8.34 6.79 6.03
N ASP A 36 8.65 7.52 4.96
CA ASP A 36 9.08 8.91 5.06
C ASP A 36 7.83 9.78 5.07
N TRP A 37 7.41 10.17 6.27
CA TRP A 37 6.20 10.92 6.51
C TRP A 37 6.47 12.06 7.48
N ARG A 38 5.77 13.18 7.29
CA ARG A 38 6.02 14.43 8.04
C ARG A 38 5.61 14.40 9.52
N GLU A 39 4.86 13.39 9.93
CA GLU A 39 4.37 13.21 11.29
C GLU A 39 4.30 11.72 11.65
N ASP A 40 4.21 11.40 12.92
CA ASP A 40 3.99 10.02 13.37
C ASP A 40 2.56 9.58 12.99
N PRO A 41 2.39 8.56 12.13
CA PRO A 41 1.08 8.03 11.76
C PRO A 41 0.50 7.11 12.83
N LEU A 42 1.08 7.02 14.03
CA LEU A 42 0.65 6.18 15.14
C LEU A 42 0.43 4.72 14.71
N THR A 43 1.44 4.14 14.04
CA THR A 43 1.34 2.82 13.42
C THR A 43 1.14 1.72 14.46
N ASN A 44 0.06 0.95 14.31
CA ASN A 44 -0.22 -0.26 15.06
C ASN A 44 -0.10 -1.51 14.19
N LEU A 45 0.22 -2.65 14.84
CA LEU A 45 0.29 -3.95 14.18
C LEU A 45 -0.95 -4.77 14.49
N TYR A 46 -1.53 -5.37 13.45
CA TYR A 46 -2.72 -6.20 13.52
C TYR A 46 -2.47 -7.58 12.95
N ILE A 47 -2.98 -8.60 13.61
CA ILE A 47 -3.03 -9.97 13.11
C ILE A 47 -4.45 -10.23 12.62
N PHE A 48 -4.58 -10.56 11.35
CA PHE A 48 -5.87 -10.91 10.74
C PHE A 48 -5.93 -12.40 10.42
N PRO A 49 -6.95 -13.12 10.92
CA PRO A 49 -7.11 -14.55 10.62
C PRO A 49 -7.71 -14.78 9.23
N ARG A 50 -7.64 -16.02 8.75
CA ARG A 50 -8.41 -16.51 7.60
C ARG A 50 -9.91 -16.47 7.87
N GLY A 51 -10.74 -16.48 6.82
CA GLY A 51 -12.18 -16.64 6.91
C GLY A 51 -12.95 -15.37 7.31
N VAL A 52 -12.26 -14.23 7.41
CA VAL A 52 -12.92 -12.95 7.70
C VAL A 52 -13.63 -12.42 6.45
N VAL A 53 -14.93 -12.17 6.55
CA VAL A 53 -15.70 -11.49 5.49
C VAL A 53 -15.40 -9.98 5.55
N ARG A 54 -15.03 -9.41 4.42
CA ARG A 54 -14.66 -8.00 4.31
C ARG A 54 -15.39 -7.32 3.18
N ARG A 55 -15.37 -5.99 3.21
CA ARG A 55 -15.91 -5.11 2.17
C ARG A 55 -14.88 -4.03 1.81
N GLY A 56 -14.88 -3.63 0.54
CA GLY A 56 -13.95 -2.64 0.00
C GLY A 56 -14.20 -1.20 0.46
N ALA A 57 -15.48 -0.86 0.65
CA ALA A 57 -15.87 0.49 1.09
C ALA A 57 -17.27 0.47 1.72
N ASN A 58 -17.62 1.53 2.44
CA ASN A 58 -18.95 1.68 3.06
C ASN A 58 -19.96 2.29 2.06
N THR A 59 -20.13 1.67 0.91
CA THR A 59 -21.08 2.04 -0.15
C THR A 59 -21.85 0.81 -0.63
N ASP A 60 -22.98 0.99 -1.28
CA ASP A 60 -23.79 -0.13 -1.80
C ASP A 60 -23.07 -0.86 -2.94
N LYS A 61 -22.29 -0.12 -3.73
CA LYS A 61 -21.53 -0.67 -4.85
C LYS A 61 -20.05 -0.83 -4.49
N THR A 62 -19.75 -1.89 -3.75
CA THR A 62 -18.39 -2.19 -3.29
C THR A 62 -18.02 -3.64 -3.53
N VAL A 63 -16.72 -3.95 -3.43
CA VAL A 63 -16.18 -5.31 -3.49
C VAL A 63 -16.41 -6.00 -2.14
N PHE A 64 -16.77 -7.29 -2.19
CA PHE A 64 -16.79 -8.18 -1.02
C PHE A 64 -15.85 -9.35 -1.25
N TRP A 65 -15.18 -9.81 -0.19
CA TRP A 65 -14.35 -11.00 -0.22
C TRP A 65 -14.31 -11.69 1.15
N THR A 66 -13.83 -12.91 1.16
CA THR A 66 -13.48 -13.63 2.39
C THR A 66 -11.99 -13.91 2.36
N SER A 67 -11.27 -13.56 3.43
CA SER A 67 -9.81 -13.75 3.50
C SER A 67 -9.45 -15.24 3.35
N LYS A 68 -8.61 -15.54 2.37
CA LYS A 68 -8.04 -16.89 2.15
C LYS A 68 -6.82 -17.11 3.03
N TYR A 69 -6.05 -16.05 3.27
CA TYR A 69 -4.81 -16.07 4.03
C TYR A 69 -4.93 -15.23 5.29
N GLY A 70 -4.27 -15.68 6.37
CA GLY A 70 -3.99 -14.85 7.52
C GLY A 70 -2.83 -13.90 7.22
N SER A 71 -2.79 -12.75 7.90
CA SER A 71 -1.74 -11.76 7.69
C SER A 71 -1.37 -11.02 8.98
N LEU A 72 -0.12 -10.53 9.00
CA LEU A 72 0.35 -9.49 9.92
C LEU A 72 0.42 -8.19 9.13
N SER A 73 -0.26 -7.16 9.60
CA SER A 73 -0.40 -5.90 8.87
C SER A 73 -0.15 -4.71 9.77
N ALA A 74 0.41 -3.63 9.21
CA ALA A 74 0.60 -2.36 9.87
C ALA A 74 -0.44 -1.35 9.37
N ALA A 75 -1.12 -0.68 10.29
CA ALA A 75 -2.10 0.36 9.98
C ALA A 75 -1.57 1.73 10.39
N GLY A 76 -1.62 2.70 9.48
CA GLY A 76 -1.39 4.10 9.79
C GLY A 76 -2.68 4.78 10.27
N TYR A 77 -2.58 5.62 11.30
CA TYR A 77 -3.69 6.36 11.94
C TYR A 77 -4.84 5.46 12.44
N ASP A 78 -4.63 4.15 12.59
CA ASP A 78 -5.67 3.13 12.79
C ASP A 78 -6.79 3.14 11.72
N ILE A 79 -6.54 3.71 10.55
CA ILE A 79 -7.51 3.87 9.47
C ILE A 79 -7.24 2.92 8.31
N GLY A 80 -5.97 2.82 7.88
CA GLY A 80 -5.63 2.12 6.65
C GLY A 80 -4.42 1.21 6.78
N ILE A 81 -4.52 0.04 6.16
CA ILE A 81 -3.39 -0.89 6.07
C ILE A 81 -2.39 -0.37 5.06
N THR A 82 -1.22 -0.02 5.55
CA THR A 82 -0.12 0.50 4.72
C THR A 82 0.87 -0.57 4.33
N ASP A 83 1.06 -1.58 5.17
CA ASP A 83 2.06 -2.61 5.01
C ASP A 83 1.56 -3.93 5.57
N GLY A 84 2.09 -5.03 5.07
CA GLY A 84 1.83 -6.34 5.66
C GLY A 84 2.46 -7.48 4.90
N MET A 85 2.40 -8.64 5.53
CA MET A 85 2.79 -9.92 4.96
C MET A 85 1.75 -10.97 5.32
N ASN A 86 1.36 -11.80 4.36
CA ASN A 86 0.48 -12.93 4.63
C ASN A 86 1.27 -14.21 4.90
N GLU A 87 0.57 -15.24 5.32
CA GLU A 87 1.16 -16.53 5.67
C GLU A 87 1.73 -17.34 4.49
N ALA A 88 1.43 -16.93 3.24
CA ALA A 88 2.07 -17.45 2.04
C ALA A 88 3.41 -16.74 1.74
N GLY A 89 3.74 -15.67 2.47
CA GLY A 89 4.94 -14.87 2.28
C GLY A 89 4.79 -13.70 1.31
N LEU A 90 3.59 -13.47 0.76
CA LEU A 90 3.34 -12.28 -0.05
C LEU A 90 3.40 -11.04 0.83
N VAL A 91 4.24 -10.07 0.44
CA VAL A 91 4.39 -8.76 1.08
C VAL A 91 3.69 -7.71 0.22
N ALA A 92 2.95 -6.80 0.86
CA ALA A 92 2.30 -5.68 0.20
C ALA A 92 2.54 -4.39 0.96
N ASN A 93 2.85 -3.31 0.24
CA ASN A 93 3.19 -2.01 0.80
C ASN A 93 2.49 -0.90 0.00
N LEU A 94 1.90 0.08 0.69
CA LEU A 94 1.46 1.34 0.09
C LEU A 94 2.56 2.40 0.27
N LEU A 95 3.01 2.98 -0.84
CA LEU A 95 4.01 4.04 -0.85
C LEU A 95 3.40 5.33 -1.40
N PHE A 96 3.85 6.46 -0.86
CA PHE A 96 3.37 7.77 -1.31
C PHE A 96 3.82 8.06 -2.74
N LEU A 97 2.88 8.45 -3.60
CA LEU A 97 3.11 8.85 -4.98
C LEU A 97 2.15 10.00 -5.33
N PRO A 98 2.61 11.26 -5.27
CA PRO A 98 1.74 12.44 -5.53
C PRO A 98 1.06 12.42 -6.89
N GLU A 99 1.68 11.78 -7.88
CA GLU A 99 1.21 11.69 -9.27
C GLU A 99 0.08 10.67 -9.47
N SER A 100 -0.23 9.81 -8.46
CA SER A 100 -1.31 8.83 -8.59
C SER A 100 -2.65 9.49 -8.88
N VAL A 101 -3.38 8.96 -9.85
CA VAL A 101 -4.71 9.42 -10.26
C VAL A 101 -5.70 8.27 -10.22
N TYR A 102 -6.63 8.30 -9.29
CA TYR A 102 -7.64 7.26 -9.11
C TYR A 102 -9.00 7.61 -9.73
N GLU A 103 -9.32 8.92 -9.79
CA GLU A 103 -10.60 9.37 -10.31
C GLU A 103 -10.63 9.25 -11.83
N ARG A 104 -11.64 8.53 -12.33
CA ARG A 104 -11.96 8.45 -13.75
C ARG A 104 -13.42 8.90 -13.92
N PRO A 105 -13.71 10.07 -14.51
CA PRO A 105 -15.09 10.54 -14.71
C PRO A 105 -15.96 9.48 -15.36
N GLY A 106 -17.12 9.19 -14.77
CA GLY A 106 -18.07 8.17 -15.28
C GLY A 106 -17.71 6.72 -14.95
N ASP A 107 -16.68 6.47 -14.14
CA ASP A 107 -16.33 5.11 -13.72
C ASP A 107 -17.39 4.52 -12.79
N THR A 108 -18.08 3.49 -13.26
CA THR A 108 -19.16 2.82 -12.53
C THR A 108 -18.73 1.50 -11.89
N ARG A 109 -17.45 1.14 -11.91
CA ARG A 109 -16.95 -0.08 -11.26
C ARG A 109 -17.19 -0.06 -9.75
N PRO A 110 -17.27 -1.24 -9.09
CA PRO A 110 -17.33 -1.32 -7.63
C PRO A 110 -16.19 -0.58 -6.96
N VAL A 111 -16.44 -0.04 -5.77
CA VAL A 111 -15.45 0.74 -5.01
C VAL A 111 -14.60 -0.16 -4.14
N MET A 112 -13.28 0.07 -4.17
CA MET A 112 -12.28 -0.41 -3.23
C MET A 112 -11.64 0.81 -2.55
N GLY A 113 -11.82 0.95 -1.24
CA GLY A 113 -11.13 1.98 -0.49
C GLY A 113 -9.62 1.75 -0.45
N LEU A 114 -8.85 2.80 -0.62
CA LEU A 114 -7.39 2.73 -0.53
C LEU A 114 -6.93 2.15 0.81
N SER A 115 -7.65 2.46 1.90
CA SER A 115 -7.36 1.99 3.27
C SER A 115 -7.38 0.46 3.44
N VAL A 116 -8.05 -0.27 2.55
CA VAL A 116 -8.17 -1.73 2.60
C VAL A 116 -7.62 -2.44 1.36
N TRP A 117 -7.07 -1.70 0.40
CA TRP A 117 -6.54 -2.29 -0.84
C TRP A 117 -5.36 -3.23 -0.57
N THR A 118 -4.41 -2.82 0.30
CA THR A 118 -3.32 -3.68 0.76
C THR A 118 -3.85 -4.96 1.41
N GLN A 119 -4.86 -4.84 2.29
CA GLN A 119 -5.47 -6.00 2.95
C GLN A 119 -6.18 -6.93 1.97
N TYR A 120 -6.85 -6.37 0.94
CA TYR A 120 -7.45 -7.17 -0.13
C TYR A 120 -6.42 -8.06 -0.83
N VAL A 121 -5.24 -7.52 -1.12
CA VAL A 121 -4.16 -8.27 -1.76
C VAL A 121 -3.61 -9.35 -0.84
N LEU A 122 -3.33 -9.02 0.41
CA LEU A 122 -2.84 -9.99 1.41
C LEU A 122 -3.85 -11.11 1.70
N ASP A 123 -5.14 -10.81 1.67
CA ASP A 123 -6.21 -11.77 1.93
C ASP A 123 -6.42 -12.77 0.78
N ASN A 124 -6.11 -12.39 -0.47
CA ASN A 124 -6.57 -13.14 -1.64
C ASN A 124 -5.48 -13.86 -2.42
N PHE A 125 -4.22 -13.41 -2.37
CA PHE A 125 -3.15 -13.90 -3.24
C PHE A 125 -1.98 -14.49 -2.46
N ALA A 126 -1.39 -15.55 -3.00
CA ALA A 126 -0.16 -16.16 -2.46
C ALA A 126 1.09 -15.63 -3.18
N THR A 127 0.97 -15.26 -4.45
CA THR A 127 2.09 -14.89 -5.31
C THR A 127 1.85 -13.57 -6.04
N VAL A 128 2.94 -12.96 -6.53
CA VAL A 128 2.88 -11.78 -7.39
C VAL A 128 2.11 -12.08 -8.67
N ASP A 129 2.36 -13.22 -9.30
CA ASP A 129 1.66 -13.63 -10.53
C ASP A 129 0.13 -13.70 -10.36
N GLU A 130 -0.35 -14.30 -9.26
CA GLU A 130 -1.78 -14.36 -8.95
C GLU A 130 -2.38 -12.96 -8.80
N ALA A 131 -1.69 -12.08 -8.07
CA ALA A 131 -2.14 -10.72 -7.86
C ALA A 131 -2.17 -9.92 -9.17
N VAL A 132 -1.11 -10.00 -10.00
CA VAL A 132 -1.03 -9.32 -11.30
C VAL A 132 -2.14 -9.84 -12.23
N ALA A 133 -2.33 -11.16 -12.34
CA ALA A 133 -3.35 -11.76 -13.18
C ALA A 133 -4.79 -11.34 -12.82
N GLU A 134 -5.04 -11.04 -11.54
CA GLU A 134 -6.37 -10.61 -11.09
C GLU A 134 -6.54 -9.08 -11.14
N LEU A 135 -5.57 -8.31 -10.65
CA LEU A 135 -5.67 -6.85 -10.56
C LEU A 135 -5.63 -6.17 -11.93
N SER A 136 -4.90 -6.74 -12.90
CA SER A 136 -4.90 -6.25 -14.30
C SER A 136 -6.27 -6.31 -14.99
N LYS A 137 -7.23 -7.05 -14.43
CA LYS A 137 -8.62 -7.07 -14.94
C LYS A 137 -9.43 -5.82 -14.56
N GLU A 138 -8.87 -4.96 -13.72
CA GLU A 138 -9.46 -3.69 -13.27
C GLU A 138 -10.94 -3.80 -12.83
N LYS A 139 -11.29 -4.82 -12.06
CA LYS A 139 -12.69 -5.12 -11.66
C LYS A 139 -13.29 -4.09 -10.70
N PHE A 140 -12.49 -3.23 -10.11
CA PHE A 140 -12.91 -2.18 -9.19
C PHE A 140 -12.11 -0.89 -9.45
N ARG A 141 -12.58 0.19 -8.90
CA ARG A 141 -11.86 1.47 -8.84
C ARG A 141 -11.39 1.75 -7.41
N ILE A 142 -10.25 2.41 -7.27
CA ILE A 142 -9.78 2.85 -5.96
C ILE A 142 -10.49 4.15 -5.57
N ASP A 143 -10.89 4.23 -4.31
CA ASP A 143 -11.40 5.45 -3.66
C ASP A 143 -10.41 5.85 -2.56
N ALA A 144 -9.88 7.04 -2.68
CA ALA A 144 -8.77 7.53 -1.85
C ALA A 144 -9.13 8.89 -1.22
N PRO A 145 -9.96 8.89 -0.14
CA PRO A 145 -10.28 10.12 0.56
C PRO A 145 -9.04 10.73 1.20
N ASP A 146 -9.07 12.04 1.44
CA ASP A 146 -7.99 12.74 2.12
C ASP A 146 -7.72 12.15 3.52
N LEU A 147 -6.47 12.21 3.94
CA LEU A 147 -6.05 11.80 5.27
C LEU A 147 -6.58 12.79 6.34
N PRO A 148 -6.62 12.39 7.63
CA PRO A 148 -7.09 13.27 8.72
C PRO A 148 -6.35 14.60 8.80
N ASN A 149 -5.11 14.66 8.34
CA ASN A 149 -4.29 15.87 8.28
C ASN A 149 -4.52 16.72 7.02
N GLY A 150 -5.50 16.38 6.18
CA GLY A 150 -5.86 17.08 4.95
C GLY A 150 -4.93 16.82 3.76
N VAL A 151 -4.00 15.86 3.87
CA VAL A 151 -3.16 15.45 2.74
C VAL A 151 -3.90 14.47 1.87
N GLN A 152 -3.80 14.65 0.55
CA GLN A 152 -4.38 13.71 -0.40
C GLN A 152 -3.76 12.32 -0.26
N SER A 153 -4.61 11.30 -0.19
CA SER A 153 -4.20 9.89 -0.09
C SER A 153 -3.74 9.35 -1.43
N ARG A 154 -2.62 9.88 -1.95
CA ARG A 154 -2.05 9.43 -3.21
C ARG A 154 -0.94 8.42 -2.96
N ARG A 155 -1.13 7.21 -3.46
CA ARG A 155 -0.26 6.05 -3.20
C ARG A 155 -0.16 5.18 -4.43
N HIS A 156 0.88 4.36 -4.50
CA HIS A 156 0.91 3.16 -5.31
C HIS A 156 1.05 1.92 -4.42
N LEU A 157 0.61 0.79 -4.90
CA LEU A 157 0.76 -0.50 -4.23
C LEU A 157 1.94 -1.25 -4.83
N ALA A 158 2.90 -1.64 -3.99
CA ALA A 158 4.02 -2.49 -4.37
C ALA A 158 3.91 -3.83 -3.64
N ILE A 159 4.14 -4.93 -4.35
CA ILE A 159 4.10 -6.28 -3.80
C ILE A 159 5.38 -7.06 -4.13
N SER A 160 5.68 -8.06 -3.33
CA SER A 160 6.74 -9.06 -3.60
C SER A 160 6.41 -10.37 -2.92
N ASP A 161 6.98 -11.46 -3.39
CA ASP A 161 6.76 -12.79 -2.84
C ASP A 161 8.07 -13.55 -2.57
N PRO A 162 8.03 -14.76 -1.96
CA PRO A 162 9.23 -15.53 -1.63
C PRO A 162 10.09 -15.94 -2.83
N SER A 163 9.56 -15.94 -4.05
CA SER A 163 10.35 -16.21 -5.26
C SER A 163 11.31 -15.07 -5.61
N GLY A 164 11.11 -13.89 -5.01
CA GLY A 164 11.83 -12.67 -5.34
C GLY A 164 11.16 -11.83 -6.43
N ASP A 165 10.01 -12.29 -6.93
CA ASP A 165 9.23 -11.53 -7.89
C ASP A 165 8.56 -10.31 -7.22
N SER A 166 8.29 -9.26 -8.02
CA SER A 166 7.69 -8.04 -7.53
C SER A 166 6.89 -7.31 -8.62
N ALA A 167 5.86 -6.57 -8.21
CA ALA A 167 5.05 -5.73 -9.08
C ALA A 167 4.65 -4.43 -8.39
N ILE A 168 4.35 -3.41 -9.21
CA ILE A 168 3.81 -2.12 -8.77
C ILE A 168 2.51 -1.86 -9.53
N PHE A 169 1.50 -1.36 -8.80
CA PHE A 169 0.20 -0.96 -9.34
C PHE A 169 0.00 0.54 -9.07
N GLU A 170 -0.19 1.30 -10.16
CA GLU A 170 -0.39 2.75 -10.16
C GLU A 170 -1.75 3.12 -10.72
#